data_c755e295530c080098c1ebbfd31fcb3a
#
_entry.id   c755e295530c080098c1ebbfd31fcb3a
#
_cell.length_a   1.000
_cell.length_b   1.000
_cell.length_c   1.000
_cell.angle_alpha   90.00
_cell.angle_beta   90.00
_cell.angle_gamma   90.00
#
_symmetry.space_group_name_H-M   'P 1'
#
loop_
_entity.id
_entity.type
_entity.pdbx_description
1 polymer ?
#
loop_
_entity_poly.entity_id
_entity_poly.type
_entity_poly.pdbx_seq_one_letter_code
_entity_poly.pdbx_strand_id
1 'polypeptide(L)'
;MHLTRPPVEIPDRKKLGMASHLDASKGAYIIKDYDNNVEKKGLVIVRGTSCTNSVIKILEHLKKEKINVKIISAISWQLFRNQTKEYQQKVVNDKEWADSMIITNSGLRLMHNWISNKIVENYSMSPDHDNKWRTGGSVDEIVAESRLDEKSVLDGIKKFANERLSRLELIQDCVPISGL
;
A
#
# COMPACT_ATOMS: atom_id res chain seq x y z
N MET A 1 -20.23 -10.38 2.39
CA MET A 1 -19.65 -9.99 1.08
C MET A 1 -19.90 -8.51 0.89
N HIS A 2 -18.86 -7.72 0.63
CA HIS A 2 -19.00 -6.30 0.32
C HIS A 2 -18.97 -6.11 -1.18
N LEU A 3 -19.98 -5.44 -1.72
CA LEU A 3 -20.08 -5.10 -3.14
C LEU A 3 -19.86 -3.61 -3.31
N THR A 4 -19.03 -3.23 -4.27
CA THR A 4 -18.86 -1.83 -4.67
C THR A 4 -20.03 -1.42 -5.57
N ARG A 5 -20.59 -0.23 -5.35
CA ARG A 5 -21.70 0.29 -6.19
C ARG A 5 -21.23 0.83 -7.53
N PRO A 6 -20.16 1.67 -7.60
CA PRO A 6 -19.70 2.19 -8.87
C PRO A 6 -19.01 1.08 -9.68
N PRO A 7 -19.09 1.13 -11.01
CA PRO A 7 -18.29 0.29 -11.87
C PRO A 7 -16.80 0.58 -11.63
N VAL A 8 -15.99 -0.46 -11.62
CA VAL A 8 -14.53 -0.35 -11.51
C VAL A 8 -13.90 -1.06 -12.69
N GLU A 9 -12.86 -0.46 -13.24
CA GLU A 9 -12.08 -1.06 -14.30
C GLU A 9 -11.36 -2.30 -13.76
N ILE A 10 -11.48 -3.42 -14.48
CA ILE A 10 -10.72 -4.63 -14.18
C ILE A 10 -9.39 -4.54 -14.92
N PRO A 11 -8.25 -4.47 -14.21
CA PRO A 11 -6.96 -4.33 -14.87
C PRO A 11 -6.58 -5.59 -15.67
N ASP A 12 -5.92 -5.39 -16.79
CA ASP A 12 -5.26 -6.49 -17.49
C ASP A 12 -4.03 -6.96 -16.71
N ARG A 13 -4.25 -7.93 -15.83
CA ARG A 13 -3.22 -8.45 -14.92
C ARG A 13 -2.04 -9.06 -15.64
N LYS A 14 -2.24 -9.68 -16.81
CA LYS A 14 -1.16 -10.28 -17.59
C LYS A 14 -0.25 -9.20 -18.17
N LYS A 15 -0.83 -8.17 -18.75
CA LYS A 15 -0.09 -7.02 -19.31
C LYS A 15 0.71 -6.29 -18.23
N LEU A 16 0.16 -6.18 -17.03
CA LEU A 16 0.79 -5.49 -15.90
C LEU A 16 1.74 -6.38 -15.09
N GLY A 17 1.88 -7.67 -15.42
CA GLY A 17 2.70 -8.61 -14.64
C GLY A 17 2.20 -8.84 -13.22
N MET A 18 0.92 -8.61 -12.95
CA MET A 18 0.31 -8.77 -11.64
C MET A 18 0.02 -10.24 -11.34
N ALA A 19 0.00 -10.58 -10.05
CA ALA A 19 -0.46 -11.89 -9.58
C ALA A 19 -1.90 -12.19 -10.02
N SER A 20 -2.25 -13.48 -10.05
CA SER A 20 -3.62 -13.93 -10.37
C SER A 20 -4.63 -13.33 -9.39
N HIS A 21 -5.87 -13.09 -9.87
CA HIS A 21 -6.96 -12.69 -8.99
C HIS A 21 -7.30 -13.76 -7.93
N LEU A 22 -6.99 -15.02 -8.20
CA LEU A 22 -7.18 -16.13 -7.25
C LEU A 22 -6.25 -16.00 -6.03
N ASP A 23 -5.13 -15.28 -6.15
CA ASP A 23 -4.23 -15.04 -5.03
C ASP A 23 -4.86 -14.14 -3.94
N ALA A 24 -5.98 -13.48 -4.23
CA ALA A 24 -6.78 -12.76 -3.23
C ALA A 24 -7.26 -13.69 -2.08
N SER A 25 -7.48 -14.98 -2.37
CA SER A 25 -7.85 -15.99 -1.37
C SER A 25 -6.76 -16.23 -0.31
N LYS A 26 -5.51 -15.84 -0.61
CA LYS A 26 -4.37 -15.93 0.32
C LYS A 26 -4.29 -14.76 1.29
N GLY A 27 -5.19 -13.78 1.19
CA GLY A 27 -5.29 -12.64 2.10
C GLY A 27 -4.40 -11.44 1.76
N ALA A 28 -3.28 -11.64 1.08
CA ALA A 28 -2.48 -10.59 0.46
C ALA A 28 -1.72 -11.13 -0.74
N TYR A 29 -1.43 -10.29 -1.73
CA TYR A 29 -0.68 -10.68 -2.92
C TYR A 29 0.07 -9.47 -3.54
N ILE A 30 1.10 -9.76 -4.33
CA ILE A 30 1.93 -8.74 -4.96
C ILE A 30 1.21 -8.18 -6.21
N ILE A 31 1.03 -6.87 -6.25
CA ILE A 31 0.58 -6.12 -7.44
C ILE A 31 1.79 -5.81 -8.33
N LYS A 32 2.86 -5.29 -7.73
CA LYS A 32 4.12 -4.96 -8.38
C LYS A 32 5.28 -5.31 -7.46
N ASP A 33 6.23 -6.07 -7.94
CA ASP A 33 7.47 -6.32 -7.20
C ASP A 33 8.55 -5.29 -7.54
N TYR A 34 9.65 -5.31 -6.80
CA TYR A 34 10.80 -4.46 -7.09
C TYR A 34 11.44 -4.82 -8.44
N ASP A 35 11.96 -3.80 -9.11
CA ASP A 35 12.97 -3.96 -10.14
C ASP A 35 14.34 -4.14 -9.44
N ASN A 36 15.01 -5.25 -9.72
CA ASN A 36 16.30 -5.54 -9.08
C ASN A 36 17.45 -4.63 -9.56
N ASN A 37 17.27 -3.91 -10.67
CA ASN A 37 18.26 -2.99 -11.22
C ASN A 37 18.13 -1.55 -10.68
N VAL A 38 17.11 -1.29 -9.88
CA VAL A 38 16.81 0.04 -9.35
C VAL A 38 16.76 -0.03 -7.82
N GLU A 39 17.29 0.99 -7.17
CA GLU A 39 17.28 1.09 -5.71
C GLU A 39 15.83 0.95 -5.15
N LYS A 40 15.67 0.04 -4.18
CA LYS A 40 14.37 -0.18 -3.52
C LYS A 40 14.01 1.01 -2.65
N LYS A 41 12.74 1.46 -2.73
CA LYS A 41 12.26 2.65 -2.01
C LYS A 41 11.21 2.37 -0.92
N GLY A 42 10.99 1.10 -0.60
CA GLY A 42 10.06 0.66 0.46
C GLY A 42 8.82 -0.04 -0.07
N LEU A 43 7.94 -0.46 0.84
CA LEU A 43 6.73 -1.23 0.56
C LEU A 43 5.48 -0.35 0.64
N VAL A 44 4.58 -0.47 -0.34
CA VAL A 44 3.24 0.14 -0.34
C VAL A 44 2.19 -0.94 -0.15
N ILE A 45 1.44 -0.87 0.93
CA ILE A 45 0.35 -1.79 1.27
C ILE A 45 -0.97 -1.13 0.91
N VAL A 46 -1.71 -1.70 -0.03
CA VAL A 46 -2.95 -1.11 -0.55
C VAL A 46 -4.16 -1.94 -0.14
N ARG A 47 -5.20 -1.28 0.37
CA ARG A 47 -6.49 -1.89 0.67
C ARG A 47 -7.63 -1.05 0.12
N GLY A 48 -8.61 -1.74 -0.48
CA GLY A 48 -9.82 -1.15 -1.03
C GLY A 48 -9.74 -0.93 -2.54
N THR A 49 -10.90 -1.03 -3.18
CA THR A 49 -11.00 -1.05 -4.64
C THR A 49 -10.57 0.27 -5.27
N SER A 50 -11.02 1.41 -4.74
CA SER A 50 -10.65 2.73 -5.24
C SER A 50 -9.15 3.00 -5.12
N CYS A 51 -8.56 2.72 -3.95
CA CYS A 51 -7.12 2.87 -3.74
C CYS A 51 -6.29 1.98 -4.67
N THR A 52 -6.71 0.72 -4.83
CA THR A 52 -6.06 -0.20 -5.77
C THR A 52 -6.13 0.32 -7.20
N ASN A 53 -7.27 0.86 -7.62
CA ASN A 53 -7.43 1.45 -8.94
C ASN A 53 -6.52 2.68 -9.13
N SER A 54 -6.51 3.61 -8.18
CA SER A 54 -5.61 4.79 -8.22
C SER A 54 -4.14 4.39 -8.32
N VAL A 55 -3.72 3.39 -7.53
CA VAL A 55 -2.34 2.88 -7.57
C VAL A 55 -2.00 2.21 -8.90
N ILE A 56 -2.91 1.41 -9.47
CA ILE A 56 -2.68 0.74 -10.78
C ILE A 56 -2.48 1.77 -11.88
N LYS A 57 -3.28 2.83 -11.90
CA LYS A 57 -3.21 3.89 -12.93
C LYS A 57 -1.89 4.67 -12.90
N ILE A 58 -1.23 4.77 -11.75
CA ILE A 58 0.04 5.49 -11.64
C ILE A 58 1.28 4.62 -11.83
N LEU A 59 1.17 3.30 -12.05
CA LEU A 59 2.32 2.39 -12.18
C LEU A 59 3.33 2.85 -13.24
N GLU A 60 2.83 3.31 -14.39
CA GLU A 60 3.69 3.82 -15.47
C GLU A 60 4.41 5.13 -15.10
N HIS A 61 3.79 5.99 -14.28
CA HIS A 61 4.43 7.20 -13.76
C HIS A 61 5.55 6.84 -12.79
N LEU A 62 5.31 5.91 -11.86
CA LEU A 62 6.35 5.43 -10.93
C LEU A 62 7.54 4.83 -11.69
N LYS A 63 7.28 4.08 -12.76
CA LYS A 63 8.34 3.50 -13.60
C LYS A 63 9.15 4.58 -14.32
N LYS A 64 8.50 5.57 -14.95
CA LYS A 64 9.16 6.69 -15.64
C LYS A 64 10.05 7.50 -14.71
N GLU A 65 9.62 7.69 -13.47
CA GLU A 65 10.36 8.43 -12.45
C GLU A 65 11.35 7.56 -11.65
N LYS A 66 11.51 6.29 -12.03
CA LYS A 66 12.39 5.30 -11.36
C LYS A 66 12.09 5.14 -9.86
N ILE A 67 10.83 5.31 -9.47
CA ILE A 67 10.36 5.08 -8.11
C ILE A 67 10.11 3.58 -7.94
N ASN A 68 11.07 2.91 -7.33
CA ASN A 68 11.05 1.45 -7.19
C ASN A 68 10.48 1.03 -5.83
N VAL A 69 9.17 1.07 -5.71
CA VAL A 69 8.43 0.53 -4.56
C VAL A 69 7.83 -0.83 -4.90
N LYS A 70 7.79 -1.73 -3.94
CA LYS A 70 6.96 -2.93 -4.00
C LYS A 70 5.54 -2.55 -3.60
N ILE A 71 4.56 -3.11 -4.29
CA ILE A 71 3.15 -2.82 -4.02
C ILE A 71 2.40 -4.11 -3.82
N ILE A 72 1.69 -4.23 -2.70
CA ILE A 72 0.86 -5.39 -2.39
C ILE A 72 -0.59 -4.98 -2.16
N SER A 73 -1.51 -5.90 -2.47
CA SER A 73 -2.92 -5.77 -2.10
C SER A 73 -3.15 -6.53 -0.79
N ALA A 74 -3.66 -5.84 0.23
CA ALA A 74 -3.99 -6.39 1.54
C ALA A 74 -5.51 -6.62 1.65
N ILE A 75 -5.95 -7.86 1.51
CA ILE A 75 -7.37 -8.26 1.51
C ILE A 75 -7.83 -8.62 2.92
N SER A 76 -7.11 -9.56 3.56
CA SER A 76 -7.44 -10.09 4.88
C SER A 76 -6.16 -10.50 5.61
N TRP A 77 -5.93 -9.88 6.77
CA TRP A 77 -4.81 -10.24 7.64
C TRP A 77 -4.89 -11.71 8.10
N GLN A 78 -6.08 -12.17 8.48
CA GLN A 78 -6.28 -13.52 8.97
C GLN A 78 -5.94 -14.58 7.92
N LEU A 79 -6.43 -14.41 6.69
CA LEU A 79 -6.10 -15.32 5.59
C LEU A 79 -4.60 -15.27 5.25
N PHE A 80 -3.99 -14.10 5.30
CA PHE A 80 -2.55 -13.95 5.07
C PHE A 80 -1.71 -14.66 6.14
N ARG A 81 -2.08 -14.52 7.41
CA ARG A 81 -1.38 -15.19 8.53
C ARG A 81 -1.53 -16.71 8.52
N ASN A 82 -2.55 -17.24 7.87
CA ASN A 82 -2.75 -18.68 7.68
C ASN A 82 -1.91 -19.26 6.53
N GLN A 83 -1.22 -18.43 5.75
CA GLN A 83 -0.32 -18.92 4.71
C GLN A 83 1.01 -19.44 5.30
N THR A 84 1.76 -20.18 4.49
CA THR A 84 3.10 -20.65 4.90
C THR A 84 4.03 -19.46 5.17
N LYS A 85 5.03 -19.66 6.02
CA LYS A 85 6.02 -18.64 6.32
C LYS A 85 6.75 -18.14 5.07
N GLU A 86 7.06 -19.04 4.15
CA GLU A 86 7.70 -18.73 2.88
C GLU A 86 6.85 -17.78 2.05
N TYR A 87 5.52 -18.02 1.98
CA TYR A 87 4.60 -17.14 1.29
C TYR A 87 4.51 -15.77 1.97
N GLN A 88 4.39 -15.74 3.29
CA GLN A 88 4.35 -14.50 4.05
C GLN A 88 5.61 -13.66 3.79
N GLN A 89 6.80 -14.26 3.91
CA GLN A 89 8.08 -13.58 3.68
C GLN A 89 8.29 -13.14 2.22
N LYS A 90 7.75 -13.88 1.27
CA LYS A 90 7.75 -13.47 -0.15
C LYS A 90 6.91 -12.22 -0.38
N VAL A 91 5.71 -12.16 0.23
CA VAL A 91 4.78 -11.04 0.03
C VAL A 91 5.20 -9.83 0.85
N VAL A 92 5.53 -10.04 2.12
CA VAL A 92 6.01 -9.00 3.06
C VAL A 92 7.03 -9.63 3.99
N ASN A 93 8.29 -9.31 3.84
CA ASN A 93 9.28 -9.66 4.85
C ASN A 93 9.37 -8.59 5.95
N ASP A 94 9.99 -8.92 7.07
CA ASP A 94 10.03 -8.07 8.26
C ASP A 94 10.67 -6.70 8.00
N LYS A 95 11.72 -6.64 7.16
CA LYS A 95 12.38 -5.39 6.79
C LYS A 95 11.48 -4.51 5.91
N GLU A 96 10.80 -5.12 4.94
CA GLU A 96 9.83 -4.43 4.09
C GLU A 96 8.63 -3.93 4.90
N TRP A 97 8.18 -4.72 5.86
CA TRP A 97 7.08 -4.34 6.74
C TRP A 97 7.43 -3.14 7.61
N ALA A 98 8.67 -3.10 8.16
CA ALA A 98 9.17 -1.95 8.91
C ALA A 98 9.28 -0.67 8.04
N ASP A 99 9.70 -0.80 6.76
CA ASP A 99 9.83 0.29 5.78
C ASP A 99 8.63 0.29 4.81
N SER A 100 7.42 0.50 5.35
CA SER A 100 6.20 0.48 4.56
C SER A 100 5.34 1.73 4.76
N MET A 101 4.37 1.92 3.85
CA MET A 101 3.24 2.84 4.00
C MET A 101 1.95 2.12 3.63
N ILE A 102 0.82 2.61 4.12
CA ILE A 102 -0.51 2.07 3.83
C ILE A 102 -1.33 3.08 3.04
N ILE A 103 -2.06 2.61 2.03
CA ILE A 103 -3.06 3.38 1.30
C ILE A 103 -4.38 2.63 1.39
N THR A 104 -5.36 3.23 2.07
CA THR A 104 -6.65 2.57 2.33
C THR A 104 -7.82 3.54 2.19
N ASN A 105 -8.96 3.04 1.67
CA ASN A 105 -10.22 3.77 1.66
C ASN A 105 -11.07 3.55 2.93
N SER A 106 -10.50 2.91 3.94
CA SER A 106 -11.08 2.73 5.26
C SER A 106 -10.33 3.55 6.30
N GLY A 107 -10.90 3.73 7.49
CA GLY A 107 -10.16 4.34 8.60
C GLY A 107 -8.86 3.59 8.89
N LEU A 108 -7.78 4.32 9.12
CA LEU A 108 -6.44 3.74 9.27
C LEU A 108 -6.36 2.73 10.42
N ARG A 109 -7.12 2.94 11.49
CA ARG A 109 -7.22 2.01 12.62
C ARG A 109 -7.65 0.59 12.22
N LEU A 110 -8.39 0.43 11.11
CA LEU A 110 -8.79 -0.89 10.59
C LEU A 110 -7.63 -1.64 9.92
N MET A 111 -6.50 -0.96 9.74
CA MET A 111 -5.26 -1.51 9.21
C MET A 111 -4.21 -1.82 10.28
N HIS A 112 -4.56 -1.74 11.59
CA HIS A 112 -3.62 -1.87 12.71
C HIS A 112 -2.71 -3.12 12.61
N ASN A 113 -3.23 -4.24 12.13
CA ASN A 113 -2.44 -5.47 11.94
C ASN A 113 -1.36 -5.34 10.84
N TRP A 114 -1.48 -4.35 9.96
CA TRP A 114 -0.54 -4.08 8.88
C TRP A 114 0.46 -2.98 9.22
N ILE A 115 0.25 -2.28 10.33
CA ILE A 115 1.13 -1.21 10.84
C ILE A 115 2.18 -1.84 11.75
N SER A 116 3.44 -1.76 11.36
CA SER A 116 4.56 -2.31 12.15
C SER A 116 5.12 -1.32 13.17
N ASN A 117 5.01 -0.03 12.90
CA ASN A 117 5.56 1.04 13.75
C ASN A 117 4.88 2.39 13.46
N LYS A 118 5.17 3.39 14.28
CA LYS A 118 4.61 4.74 14.17
C LYS A 118 5.00 5.47 12.88
N ILE A 119 6.13 5.16 12.31
CA ILE A 119 6.61 5.79 11.08
C ILE A 119 5.75 5.33 9.90
N VAL A 120 5.40 4.03 9.84
CA VAL A 120 4.44 3.50 8.86
C VAL A 120 3.12 4.29 8.93
N GLU A 121 2.61 4.53 10.14
CA GLU A 121 1.39 5.29 10.34
C GLU A 121 1.50 6.71 9.78
N ASN A 122 2.62 7.40 10.03
CA ASN A 122 2.85 8.79 9.62
C ASN A 122 2.88 8.98 8.08
N TYR A 123 3.32 7.98 7.33
CA TYR A 123 3.33 8.01 5.86
C TYR A 123 2.04 7.46 5.24
N SER A 124 1.16 6.87 6.05
CA SER A 124 -0.05 6.24 5.54
C SER A 124 -1.10 7.24 5.08
N MET A 125 -1.88 6.83 4.08
CA MET A 125 -2.95 7.62 3.47
C MET A 125 -4.30 6.93 3.71
N SER A 126 -5.23 7.68 4.29
CA SER A 126 -6.57 7.20 4.62
C SER A 126 -7.59 8.35 4.61
N PRO A 127 -8.90 8.08 4.47
CA PRO A 127 -9.90 9.13 4.40
C PRO A 127 -10.12 9.87 5.72
N ASP A 128 -9.64 9.33 6.83
CA ASP A 128 -9.76 9.92 8.17
C ASP A 128 -8.56 10.81 8.56
N HIS A 129 -7.70 11.18 7.60
CA HIS A 129 -6.50 11.99 7.81
C HIS A 129 -6.76 13.37 8.45
N ASP A 130 -7.95 13.92 8.29
CA ASP A 130 -8.37 15.24 8.79
C ASP A 130 -9.50 15.16 9.82
N ASN A 131 -9.89 13.96 10.26
CA ASN A 131 -10.98 13.68 11.18
C ASN A 131 -12.35 14.25 10.74
N LYS A 132 -12.53 14.50 9.44
CA LYS A 132 -13.82 14.98 8.90
C LYS A 132 -14.66 13.82 8.37
N TRP A 133 -15.95 13.95 8.58
CA TRP A 133 -16.94 13.06 7.98
C TRP A 133 -17.15 13.41 6.51
N ARG A 134 -17.10 12.39 5.63
CA ARG A 134 -17.42 12.55 4.20
C ARG A 134 -18.92 12.30 4.01
N THR A 135 -19.66 13.32 3.63
CA THR A 135 -21.13 13.26 3.66
C THR A 135 -21.75 12.62 2.42
N GLY A 136 -21.21 12.85 1.26
CA GLY A 136 -21.75 12.31 0.02
C GLY A 136 -21.33 13.18 -1.17
N GLY A 137 -21.44 12.62 -2.36
CA GLY A 137 -21.04 13.22 -3.61
C GLY A 137 -20.80 12.15 -4.67
N SER A 138 -20.28 12.53 -5.81
CA SER A 138 -19.76 11.58 -6.80
C SER A 138 -18.54 10.83 -6.22
N VAL A 139 -18.26 9.66 -6.81
CA VAL A 139 -17.07 8.87 -6.38
C VAL A 139 -15.79 9.69 -6.50
N ASP A 140 -15.64 10.43 -7.60
CA ASP A 140 -14.44 11.21 -7.88
C ASP A 140 -14.27 12.36 -6.87
N GLU A 141 -15.34 13.05 -6.51
CA GLU A 141 -15.32 14.09 -5.48
C GLU A 141 -14.89 13.55 -4.12
N ILE A 142 -15.48 12.42 -3.69
CA ILE A 142 -15.17 11.80 -2.39
C ILE A 142 -13.71 11.28 -2.38
N VAL A 143 -13.25 10.70 -3.47
CA VAL A 143 -11.87 10.18 -3.59
C VAL A 143 -10.87 11.33 -3.56
N ALA A 144 -11.15 12.45 -4.25
CA ALA A 144 -10.32 13.64 -4.24
C ALA A 144 -10.29 14.32 -2.85
N GLU A 145 -11.45 14.50 -2.23
CA GLU A 145 -11.55 15.06 -0.88
C GLU A 145 -10.80 14.22 0.16
N SER A 146 -10.80 12.89 -0.02
CA SER A 146 -10.06 11.94 0.81
C SER A 146 -8.56 11.90 0.50
N ARG A 147 -8.07 12.64 -0.50
CA ARG A 147 -6.70 12.59 -1.00
C ARG A 147 -6.25 11.20 -1.46
N LEU A 148 -7.18 10.43 -2.02
CA LEU A 148 -6.95 9.08 -2.51
C LEU A 148 -7.09 8.98 -4.04
N ASP A 149 -7.19 10.11 -4.72
CA ASP A 149 -7.11 10.23 -6.18
C ASP A 149 -5.70 9.91 -6.69
N GLU A 150 -5.57 9.71 -8.00
CA GLU A 150 -4.32 9.31 -8.65
C GLU A 150 -3.16 10.28 -8.35
N LYS A 151 -3.43 11.59 -8.39
CA LYS A 151 -2.42 12.61 -8.13
C LYS A 151 -1.95 12.59 -6.68
N SER A 152 -2.89 12.61 -5.74
CA SER A 152 -2.57 12.59 -4.30
C SER A 152 -1.82 11.32 -3.91
N VAL A 153 -2.22 10.17 -4.45
CA VAL A 153 -1.55 8.88 -4.21
C VAL A 153 -0.13 8.89 -4.81
N LEU A 154 0.05 9.43 -6.01
CA LEU A 154 1.37 9.57 -6.63
C LEU A 154 2.28 10.46 -5.79
N ASP A 155 1.79 11.63 -5.36
CA ASP A 155 2.55 12.57 -4.52
C ASP A 155 2.91 11.94 -3.15
N GLY A 156 1.99 11.20 -2.55
CA GLY A 156 2.24 10.46 -1.31
C GLY A 156 3.34 9.39 -1.45
N ILE A 157 3.29 8.60 -2.51
CA ILE A 157 4.33 7.58 -2.79
C ILE A 157 5.67 8.24 -3.12
N LYS A 158 5.69 9.37 -3.86
CA LYS A 158 6.91 10.15 -4.13
C LYS A 158 7.54 10.65 -2.84
N LYS A 159 6.76 11.26 -1.96
CA LYS A 159 7.23 11.69 -0.65
C LYS A 159 7.84 10.53 0.13
N PHE A 160 7.10 9.43 0.25
CA PHE A 160 7.56 8.23 0.91
C PHE A 160 8.88 7.70 0.33
N ALA A 161 9.01 7.64 -1.01
CA ALA A 161 10.20 7.15 -1.68
C ALA A 161 11.41 8.09 -1.50
N ASN A 162 11.20 9.41 -1.60
CA ASN A 162 12.28 10.41 -1.52
C ASN A 162 12.83 10.55 -0.09
N GLU A 163 11.99 10.41 0.91
CA GLU A 163 12.36 10.53 2.33
C GLU A 163 12.87 9.20 2.92
N ARG A 164 13.19 8.20 2.08
CA ARG A 164 13.54 6.87 2.58
C ARG A 164 14.75 6.83 3.51
N LEU A 165 15.82 7.57 3.21
CA LEU A 165 17.02 7.56 4.05
C LEU A 165 16.71 8.06 5.45
N SER A 166 16.11 9.24 5.58
CA SER A 166 15.70 9.79 6.88
C SER A 166 14.71 8.87 7.61
N ARG A 167 13.81 8.22 6.86
CA ARG A 167 12.85 7.26 7.43
C ARG A 167 13.55 6.03 8.00
N LEU A 168 14.58 5.49 7.33
CA LEU A 168 15.33 4.33 7.82
C LEU A 168 16.13 4.66 9.07
N GLU A 169 16.70 5.87 9.19
CA GLU A 169 17.34 6.35 10.40
C GLU A 169 16.34 6.34 11.58
N LEU A 170 15.17 6.94 11.39
CA LEU A 170 14.11 6.93 12.41
C LEU A 170 13.65 5.53 12.81
N ILE A 171 13.57 4.59 11.85
CA ILE A 171 13.20 3.20 12.14
C ILE A 171 14.27 2.51 12.98
N GLN A 172 15.55 2.76 12.72
CA GLN A 172 16.66 2.22 13.50
C GLN A 172 16.63 2.73 14.93
N ASP A 173 16.35 4.01 15.13
CA ASP A 173 16.25 4.62 16.45
C ASP A 173 15.04 4.10 17.26
N CYS A 174 13.97 3.70 16.60
CA CYS A 174 12.77 3.17 17.23
C CYS A 174 12.83 1.68 17.56
N VAL A 175 13.79 0.92 16.99
CA VAL A 175 13.99 -0.49 17.29
C VAL A 175 15.07 -0.59 18.36
N PRO A 176 14.75 -0.94 19.63
CA PRO A 176 15.80 -1.18 20.62
C PRO A 176 16.72 -2.28 20.06
N ILE A 177 18.02 -2.03 20.05
CA ILE A 177 19.03 -3.05 19.78
C ILE A 177 18.95 -4.05 20.92
N SER A 178 18.01 -4.97 20.85
CA SER A 178 17.91 -6.09 21.78
C SER A 178 18.77 -7.22 21.23
N GLY A 179 19.96 -7.37 21.79
CA GLY A 179 20.74 -8.59 21.70
C GLY A 179 22.02 -8.47 20.87
N LEU A 180 23.07 -8.00 21.47
CA LEU A 180 24.39 -8.62 21.39
C LEU A 180 24.49 -9.70 22.46
#